data_850d2b8dbd5a87e0799766071bb46013
#
_entry.id   850d2b8dbd5a87e0799766071bb46013
#
_cell.length_a   1.000
_cell.length_b   1.000
_cell.length_c   1.000
_cell.angle_alpha   90.00
_cell.angle_beta   90.00
_cell.angle_gamma   90.00
#
_symmetry.space_group_name_H-M   'P 1'
#
loop_
_entity.id
_entity.type
_entity.pdbx_description
1 polymer ?
#
loop_
_entity_poly.entity_id
_entity_poly.type
_entity_poly.pdbx_seq_one_letter_code
_entity_poly.pdbx_strand_id
1 'polypeptide(L)'
;MAAINLDWLEDSGTAKSEFVAVGTQDKLTQLAAQYSIALAKKLGDVDASSSGELADSIQPLSIQVKENIFYVDIVAAKYASFIDEGVDGWANSRGSRFKFKTRGVDPKGAMVKSVKDYLVRENKISQSKYAVLNKKGKVKDRQIQAATTVAYMIKRMGIKATHFWRDATTEFSSIVEKELGMAVKIDIINNFK
;
A
#
# COMPACT_ATOMS: atom_id res chain seq x y z
N MET A 1 0.78 -5.17 -21.57
CA MET A 1 0.79 -3.73 -21.96
C MET A 1 1.22 -3.66 -23.40
N ALA A 2 0.38 -3.10 -24.29
CA ALA A 2 0.75 -2.89 -25.69
C ALA A 2 1.50 -1.55 -25.79
N ALA A 3 2.79 -1.59 -26.11
CA ALA A 3 3.56 -0.40 -26.45
C ALA A 3 3.15 0.02 -27.86
N ILE A 4 2.74 1.27 -28.04
CA ILE A 4 2.51 1.85 -29.37
C ILE A 4 3.88 2.22 -29.91
N ASN A 5 4.34 1.50 -30.93
CA ASN A 5 5.57 1.84 -31.64
C ASN A 5 5.26 2.97 -32.64
N LEU A 6 5.96 4.10 -32.51
CA LEU A 6 5.80 5.29 -33.34
C LEU A 6 6.97 5.48 -34.33
N ASP A 7 7.78 4.45 -34.61
CA ASP A 7 8.97 4.52 -35.46
C ASP A 7 8.67 4.98 -36.93
N TRP A 8 7.40 4.93 -37.37
CA TRP A 8 6.99 5.41 -38.67
C TRP A 8 6.99 6.94 -38.82
N LEU A 9 7.16 7.68 -37.69
CA LEU A 9 7.24 9.15 -37.67
C LEU A 9 8.63 9.71 -37.99
N GLU A 10 9.66 8.88 -38.03
CA GLU A 10 11.06 9.36 -38.22
C GLU A 10 11.44 9.69 -39.65
N ASP A 11 10.65 9.33 -40.67
CA ASP A 11 11.06 9.40 -42.10
C ASP A 11 10.48 10.59 -42.89
N SER A 12 9.81 11.56 -42.25
CA SER A 12 9.37 12.78 -42.94
C SER A 12 10.33 13.93 -42.64
N GLY A 13 11.25 14.21 -43.56
CA GLY A 13 12.30 15.25 -43.47
C GLY A 13 11.81 16.72 -43.42
N THR A 14 10.74 16.98 -42.66
CA THR A 14 10.25 18.32 -42.34
C THR A 14 10.35 18.52 -40.81
N ALA A 15 10.72 19.72 -40.41
CA ALA A 15 10.99 20.15 -39.04
C ALA A 15 10.19 19.34 -38.00
N LYS A 16 10.91 18.59 -37.14
CA LYS A 16 10.31 17.81 -36.05
C LYS A 16 9.52 18.78 -35.18
N SER A 17 8.22 18.88 -35.40
CA SER A 17 7.33 19.43 -34.40
C SER A 17 7.33 18.41 -33.27
N GLU A 18 7.99 18.78 -32.16
CA GLU A 18 8.06 17.94 -30.98
C GLU A 18 6.60 17.60 -30.56
N PHE A 19 6.23 16.31 -30.59
CA PHE A 19 4.90 15.88 -30.16
C PHE A 19 4.74 16.19 -28.68
N VAL A 20 3.81 17.08 -28.36
CA VAL A 20 3.57 17.55 -27.01
C VAL A 20 2.32 16.87 -26.44
N ALA A 21 2.51 15.98 -25.49
CA ALA A 21 1.46 15.19 -24.84
C ALA A 21 1.01 15.79 -23.50
N VAL A 22 0.70 17.09 -23.47
CA VAL A 22 0.34 17.79 -22.22
C VAL A 22 -0.94 17.23 -21.60
N GLY A 23 -1.97 17.02 -22.42
CA GLY A 23 -3.24 16.49 -21.94
C GLY A 23 -3.11 15.07 -21.39
N THR A 24 -2.27 14.25 -22.02
CA THR A 24 -1.95 12.90 -21.54
C THR A 24 -1.21 12.92 -20.19
N GLN A 25 -0.23 13.84 -20.02
CA GLN A 25 0.51 13.98 -18.75
C GLN A 25 -0.40 14.45 -17.62
N ASP A 26 -1.21 15.46 -17.85
CA ASP A 26 -2.16 15.99 -16.86
C ASP A 26 -3.17 14.92 -16.46
N LYS A 27 -3.66 14.16 -17.44
CA LYS A 27 -4.61 13.08 -17.18
C LYS A 27 -3.99 11.94 -16.39
N LEU A 28 -2.75 11.58 -16.70
CA LEU A 28 -2.02 10.55 -15.96
C LEU A 28 -1.78 10.97 -14.50
N THR A 29 -1.47 12.26 -14.26
CA THR A 29 -1.34 12.82 -12.90
C THR A 29 -2.65 12.70 -12.12
N GLN A 30 -3.77 13.08 -12.74
CA GLN A 30 -5.09 12.96 -12.13
C GLN A 30 -5.45 11.51 -11.80
N LEU A 31 -5.21 10.59 -12.74
CA LEU A 31 -5.47 9.17 -12.56
C LEU A 31 -4.60 8.57 -11.45
N ALA A 32 -3.34 8.96 -11.35
CA ALA A 32 -2.46 8.51 -10.26
C ALA A 32 -2.96 8.96 -8.88
N ALA A 33 -3.43 10.20 -8.77
CA ALA A 33 -4.03 10.70 -7.53
C ALA A 33 -5.33 9.93 -7.19
N GLN A 34 -6.20 9.71 -8.16
CA GLN A 34 -7.44 8.94 -7.96
C GLN A 34 -7.14 7.48 -7.56
N TYR A 35 -6.13 6.86 -8.16
CA TYR A 35 -5.72 5.50 -7.80
C TYR A 35 -5.18 5.43 -6.38
N SER A 36 -4.40 6.42 -5.93
CA SER A 36 -3.92 6.47 -4.54
C SER A 36 -5.09 6.56 -3.54
N ILE A 37 -6.12 7.34 -3.86
CA ILE A 37 -7.35 7.44 -3.05
C ILE A 37 -8.09 6.10 -3.05
N ALA A 38 -8.20 5.43 -4.21
CA ALA A 38 -8.85 4.13 -4.31
C ALA A 38 -8.11 3.05 -3.49
N LEU A 39 -6.77 3.04 -3.50
CA LEU A 39 -5.95 2.18 -2.65
C LEU A 39 -6.19 2.43 -1.16
N ALA A 40 -6.17 3.70 -0.74
CA ALA A 40 -6.42 4.07 0.65
C ALA A 40 -7.83 3.65 1.11
N LYS A 41 -8.84 3.81 0.24
CA LYS A 41 -10.21 3.36 0.49
C LYS A 41 -10.29 1.84 0.66
N LYS A 42 -9.72 1.07 -0.27
CA LYS A 42 -9.67 -0.40 -0.18
C LYS A 42 -9.00 -0.89 1.09
N LEU A 43 -7.93 -0.21 1.51
CA LEU A 43 -7.25 -0.50 2.77
C LEU A 43 -8.18 -0.26 3.98
N GLY A 44 -8.99 0.79 3.94
CA GLY A 44 -10.01 1.06 4.97
C GLY A 44 -11.11 -0.01 5.01
N ASP A 45 -11.59 -0.45 3.84
CA ASP A 45 -12.65 -1.45 3.71
C ASP A 45 -12.25 -2.82 4.33
N VAL A 46 -10.96 -3.15 4.33
CA VAL A 46 -10.46 -4.40 4.91
C VAL A 46 -10.04 -4.28 6.39
N ASP A 47 -10.33 -3.14 7.04
CA ASP A 47 -10.01 -2.85 8.46
C ASP A 47 -8.52 -3.08 8.81
N ALA A 48 -7.65 -2.93 7.80
CA ALA A 48 -6.21 -3.18 7.94
C ALA A 48 -5.44 -1.94 8.42
N SER A 49 -6.12 -0.80 8.56
CA SER A 49 -5.50 0.49 8.88
C SER A 49 -5.94 0.99 10.25
N SER A 50 -5.36 0.44 11.31
CA SER A 50 -5.68 0.85 12.67
C SER A 50 -5.23 2.27 13.04
N SER A 51 -4.18 2.81 12.38
CA SER A 51 -3.64 4.16 12.67
C SER A 51 -3.86 5.17 11.55
N GLY A 52 -4.30 4.73 10.38
CA GLY A 52 -4.34 5.59 9.18
C GLY A 52 -2.97 5.78 8.51
N GLU A 53 -1.87 5.59 9.21
CA GLU A 53 -0.51 5.84 8.72
C GLU A 53 -0.19 5.15 7.38
N LEU A 54 -0.72 3.93 7.16
CA LEU A 54 -0.50 3.24 5.89
C LEU A 54 -1.27 3.92 4.76
N ALA A 55 -2.51 4.28 4.99
CA ALA A 55 -3.32 5.00 3.99
C ALA A 55 -2.69 6.35 3.64
N ASP A 56 -2.23 7.09 4.64
CA ASP A 56 -1.56 8.39 4.47
C ASP A 56 -0.20 8.27 3.75
N SER A 57 0.44 7.10 3.82
CA SER A 57 1.71 6.84 3.15
C SER A 57 1.57 6.53 1.65
N ILE A 58 0.36 6.27 1.17
CA ILE A 58 0.11 5.94 -0.24
C ILE A 58 0.04 7.24 -1.03
N GLN A 59 1.08 7.49 -1.84
CA GLN A 59 1.21 8.74 -2.59
C GLN A 59 1.73 8.47 -4.01
N PRO A 60 1.20 9.18 -5.03
CA PRO A 60 1.78 9.16 -6.36
C PRO A 60 3.06 10.01 -6.36
N LEU A 61 4.08 9.56 -7.07
CA LEU A 61 5.25 10.37 -7.39
C LEU A 61 4.99 11.21 -8.64
N SER A 62 5.88 12.16 -8.91
CA SER A 62 5.85 12.94 -10.15
C SER A 62 6.03 12.04 -11.38
N ILE A 63 5.38 12.43 -12.48
CA ILE A 63 5.55 11.75 -13.76
C ILE A 63 7.01 11.81 -14.20
N GLN A 64 7.51 10.68 -14.64
CA GLN A 64 8.82 10.56 -15.30
C GLN A 64 8.58 10.17 -16.76
N VAL A 65 9.34 10.78 -17.65
CA VAL A 65 9.36 10.42 -19.07
C VAL A 65 10.71 9.81 -19.38
N LYS A 66 10.72 8.55 -19.85
CA LYS A 66 11.92 7.85 -20.29
C LYS A 66 11.61 7.14 -21.59
N GLU A 67 12.43 7.37 -22.62
CA GLU A 67 12.28 6.68 -23.91
C GLU A 67 10.84 6.76 -24.47
N ASN A 68 10.23 7.96 -24.44
CA ASN A 68 8.85 8.21 -24.87
C ASN A 68 7.76 7.43 -24.09
N ILE A 69 8.09 6.90 -22.91
CA ILE A 69 7.14 6.21 -22.03
C ILE A 69 6.92 7.06 -20.78
N PHE A 70 5.65 7.27 -20.44
CA PHE A 70 5.28 7.95 -19.21
C PHE A 70 5.17 6.94 -18.07
N TYR A 71 5.86 7.25 -16.96
CA TYR A 71 5.82 6.45 -15.75
C TYR A 71 5.27 7.28 -14.59
N VAL A 72 4.40 6.66 -13.80
CA VAL A 72 3.99 7.17 -12.50
C VAL A 72 4.17 6.05 -11.49
N ASP A 73 5.00 6.31 -10.50
CA ASP A 73 5.19 5.39 -9.39
C ASP A 73 4.23 5.76 -8.25
N ILE A 74 3.61 4.75 -7.66
CA ILE A 74 2.85 4.89 -6.42
C ILE A 74 3.72 4.31 -5.30
N VAL A 75 4.03 5.13 -4.32
CA VAL A 75 4.79 4.71 -3.14
C VAL A 75 3.87 4.47 -1.95
N ALA A 76 4.27 3.55 -1.10
CA ALA A 76 3.62 3.26 0.16
C ALA A 76 4.66 2.86 1.21
N ALA A 77 4.29 2.86 2.48
CA ALA A 77 5.15 2.39 3.55
C ALA A 77 5.60 0.94 3.31
N LYS A 78 6.85 0.62 3.68
CA LYS A 78 7.46 -0.71 3.43
C LYS A 78 6.65 -1.89 3.95
N TYR A 79 5.83 -1.67 4.98
CA TYR A 79 5.00 -2.74 5.53
C TYR A 79 3.69 -2.97 4.77
N ALA A 80 3.38 -2.15 3.76
CA ALA A 80 2.20 -2.33 2.90
C ALA A 80 2.15 -3.74 2.28
N SER A 81 3.30 -4.26 1.83
CA SER A 81 3.39 -5.60 1.25
C SER A 81 3.04 -6.72 2.24
N PHE A 82 3.32 -6.53 3.53
CA PHE A 82 2.94 -7.49 4.58
C PHE A 82 1.43 -7.52 4.84
N ILE A 83 0.76 -6.38 4.66
CA ILE A 83 -0.69 -6.29 4.76
C ILE A 83 -1.35 -6.85 3.51
N ASP A 84 -0.83 -6.51 2.34
CA ASP A 84 -1.38 -6.96 1.06
C ASP A 84 -1.27 -8.48 0.88
N GLU A 85 -0.07 -9.04 1.07
CA GLU A 85 0.21 -10.46 0.86
C GLU A 85 0.07 -11.32 2.12
N GLY A 86 -0.11 -10.68 3.27
CA GLY A 86 -0.13 -11.35 4.56
C GLY A 86 1.24 -11.80 5.03
N VAL A 87 1.28 -12.48 6.17
CA VAL A 87 2.51 -13.07 6.75
C VAL A 87 2.16 -14.42 7.34
N ASP A 88 2.89 -15.47 6.95
CA ASP A 88 2.71 -16.79 7.53
C ASP A 88 3.07 -16.85 9.01
N GLY A 89 2.18 -17.46 9.78
CA GLY A 89 2.46 -17.82 11.16
C GLY A 89 3.29 -19.10 11.26
N TRP A 90 3.94 -19.31 12.41
CA TRP A 90 4.71 -20.53 12.59
C TRP A 90 3.83 -21.79 12.81
N ALA A 91 2.57 -21.64 13.19
CA ALA A 91 1.62 -22.74 13.34
C ALA A 91 0.59 -22.79 12.18
N ASN A 92 0.52 -21.74 11.37
CA ASN A 92 -0.46 -21.65 10.29
C ASN A 92 0.19 -20.98 9.07
N SER A 93 0.42 -21.76 8.02
CA SER A 93 0.87 -21.26 6.73
C SER A 93 -0.33 -20.95 5.85
N ARG A 94 -0.31 -19.77 5.23
CA ARG A 94 -1.36 -19.31 4.30
C ARG A 94 -0.81 -19.12 2.88
N GLY A 95 0.44 -19.57 2.64
CA GLY A 95 1.11 -19.44 1.35
C GLY A 95 1.68 -18.05 1.08
N SER A 96 1.86 -17.22 2.10
CA SER A 96 2.55 -15.94 1.94
C SER A 96 4.05 -16.15 1.71
N ARG A 97 4.66 -15.29 0.87
CA ARG A 97 6.13 -15.23 0.75
C ARG A 97 6.80 -14.70 2.02
N PHE A 98 6.06 -14.07 2.90
CA PHE A 98 6.54 -13.55 4.18
C PHE A 98 6.21 -14.51 5.32
N LYS A 99 7.15 -14.70 6.24
CA LYS A 99 6.94 -15.48 7.47
C LYS A 99 7.69 -14.88 8.65
N PHE A 100 7.14 -15.07 9.83
CA PHE A 100 7.83 -14.65 11.04
C PHE A 100 9.10 -15.47 11.26
N LYS A 101 10.24 -14.80 11.37
CA LYS A 101 11.56 -15.44 11.56
C LYS A 101 11.72 -16.11 12.92
N THR A 102 10.99 -15.64 13.94
CA THR A 102 11.12 -16.12 15.33
C THR A 102 9.76 -16.45 15.92
N ARG A 103 9.71 -17.51 16.74
CA ARG A 103 8.50 -17.90 17.48
C ARG A 103 8.32 -17.05 18.74
N GLY A 104 9.42 -16.65 19.38
CA GLY A 104 9.41 -15.87 20.62
C GLY A 104 8.94 -14.44 20.39
N VAL A 105 8.37 -13.86 21.44
CA VAL A 105 7.97 -12.45 21.48
C VAL A 105 8.74 -11.78 22.60
N ASP A 106 9.47 -10.72 22.27
CA ASP A 106 10.12 -9.87 23.26
C ASP A 106 9.09 -8.91 23.87
N PRO A 107 8.82 -8.96 25.18
CA PRO A 107 7.88 -8.05 25.84
C PRO A 107 8.26 -6.57 25.74
N LYS A 108 9.53 -6.26 25.46
CA LYS A 108 10.04 -4.90 25.27
C LYS A 108 10.22 -4.54 23.80
N GLY A 109 9.96 -5.48 22.89
CA GLY A 109 10.15 -5.31 21.47
C GLY A 109 9.12 -4.37 20.82
N ALA A 110 9.48 -3.82 19.65
CA ALA A 110 8.65 -2.88 18.91
C ALA A 110 7.24 -3.44 18.60
N MET A 111 7.14 -4.73 18.27
CA MET A 111 5.85 -5.37 18.00
C MET A 111 4.91 -5.30 19.22
N VAL A 112 5.41 -5.60 20.43
CA VAL A 112 4.58 -5.55 21.64
C VAL A 112 4.18 -4.12 21.95
N LYS A 113 5.09 -3.15 21.73
CA LYS A 113 4.77 -1.73 21.90
C LYS A 113 3.63 -1.31 20.95
N SER A 114 3.74 -1.59 19.67
CA SER A 114 2.70 -1.24 18.67
C SER A 114 1.36 -1.91 18.99
N VAL A 115 1.36 -3.20 19.34
CA VAL A 115 0.15 -3.92 19.75
C VAL A 115 -0.46 -3.31 21.01
N LYS A 116 0.35 -2.91 22.00
CA LYS A 116 -0.13 -2.25 23.21
C LYS A 116 -0.81 -0.93 22.87
N ASP A 117 -0.15 -0.09 22.06
CA ASP A 117 -0.67 1.22 21.66
C ASP A 117 -2.00 1.08 20.91
N TYR A 118 -2.11 0.09 20.01
CA TYR A 118 -3.36 -0.27 19.35
C TYR A 118 -4.46 -0.67 20.35
N LEU A 119 -4.18 -1.62 21.24
CA LEU A 119 -5.18 -2.12 22.20
C LEU A 119 -5.68 -1.03 23.15
N VAL A 120 -4.81 -0.08 23.52
CA VAL A 120 -5.18 1.07 24.36
C VAL A 120 -6.03 2.06 23.57
N ARG A 121 -5.64 2.40 22.34
CA ARG A 121 -6.38 3.32 21.47
C ARG A 121 -7.79 2.82 21.18
N GLU A 122 -7.93 1.55 20.87
CA GLU A 122 -9.22 0.90 20.58
C GLU A 122 -10.02 0.53 21.85
N ASN A 123 -9.61 1.00 23.01
CA ASN A 123 -10.25 0.69 24.30
C ASN A 123 -10.43 -0.82 24.56
N LYS A 124 -9.62 -1.68 23.91
CA LYS A 124 -9.68 -3.15 24.10
C LYS A 124 -8.99 -3.60 25.39
N ILE A 125 -8.17 -2.74 25.99
CA ILE A 125 -7.61 -2.90 27.34
C ILE A 125 -7.70 -1.57 28.08
N SER A 126 -8.03 -1.66 29.39
CA SER A 126 -8.12 -0.47 30.24
C SER A 126 -6.79 0.30 30.29
N GLN A 127 -6.87 1.62 30.19
CA GLN A 127 -5.73 2.51 30.45
C GLN A 127 -5.25 2.44 31.90
N SER A 128 -6.05 1.88 32.79
CA SER A 128 -5.71 1.71 34.22
C SER A 128 -4.50 0.79 34.35
N LYS A 129 -3.44 1.34 34.89
CA LYS A 129 -2.19 0.62 35.26
C LYS A 129 -2.38 -0.25 36.48
N TYR A 130 -3.37 -1.14 36.53
CA TYR A 130 -3.45 -2.08 37.64
C TYR A 130 -2.30 -3.08 37.54
N ALA A 131 -1.32 -2.87 38.38
CA ALA A 131 -0.23 -3.79 38.57
C ALA A 131 -0.75 -5.06 39.26
N VAL A 132 -0.60 -6.21 38.62
CA VAL A 132 -0.81 -7.51 39.27
C VAL A 132 0.54 -8.01 39.77
N LEU A 133 0.63 -8.24 41.03
CA LEU A 133 1.79 -8.92 41.63
C LEU A 133 1.81 -10.38 41.13
N ASN A 134 2.95 -10.80 40.60
CA ASN A 134 3.15 -12.22 40.30
C ASN A 134 3.45 -12.99 41.61
N LYS A 135 3.46 -14.33 41.54
CA LYS A 135 3.79 -15.21 42.68
C LYS A 135 5.16 -14.88 43.35
N LYS A 136 6.01 -14.06 42.71
CA LYS A 136 7.32 -13.59 43.19
C LYS A 136 7.30 -12.12 43.66
N GLY A 137 6.11 -11.51 43.85
CA GLY A 137 5.98 -10.12 44.29
C GLY A 137 6.38 -9.05 43.28
N LYS A 138 6.66 -9.40 42.01
CA LYS A 138 7.01 -8.42 40.97
C LYS A 138 5.76 -7.86 40.30
N VAL A 139 5.73 -6.54 40.16
CA VAL A 139 4.68 -5.83 39.40
C VAL A 139 4.71 -6.24 37.93
N LYS A 140 3.61 -6.78 37.43
CA LYS A 140 3.43 -7.03 36.00
C LYS A 140 2.52 -5.96 35.41
N ASP A 141 3.01 -5.29 34.39
CA ASP A 141 2.17 -4.41 33.59
C ASP A 141 1.17 -5.27 32.79
N ARG A 142 -0.11 -5.18 33.14
CA ARG A 142 -1.20 -5.92 32.47
C ARG A 142 -1.30 -5.59 30.99
N GLN A 143 -1.04 -4.35 30.62
CA GLN A 143 -1.10 -3.92 29.21
C GLN A 143 0.02 -4.60 28.41
N ILE A 144 1.25 -4.64 28.94
CA ILE A 144 2.36 -5.36 28.31
C ILE A 144 2.07 -6.86 28.23
N GLN A 145 1.46 -7.44 29.26
CA GLN A 145 1.08 -8.86 29.27
C GLN A 145 0.05 -9.18 28.17
N ALA A 146 -1.02 -8.39 28.10
CA ALA A 146 -2.05 -8.54 27.09
C ALA A 146 -1.47 -8.35 25.68
N ALA A 147 -0.68 -7.29 25.48
CA ALA A 147 -0.02 -7.03 24.20
C ALA A 147 0.96 -8.15 23.79
N THR A 148 1.71 -8.70 24.75
CA THR A 148 2.61 -9.85 24.49
C THR A 148 1.83 -11.09 24.07
N THR A 149 0.69 -11.36 24.70
CA THR A 149 -0.18 -12.48 24.32
C THR A 149 -0.74 -12.31 22.92
N VAL A 150 -1.25 -11.12 22.59
CA VAL A 150 -1.76 -10.81 21.25
C VAL A 150 -0.65 -10.90 20.21
N ALA A 151 0.53 -10.32 20.47
CA ALA A 151 1.68 -10.42 19.58
C ALA A 151 2.13 -11.87 19.35
N TYR A 152 2.08 -12.72 20.38
CA TYR A 152 2.34 -14.14 20.26
C TYR A 152 1.31 -14.83 19.35
N MET A 153 0.02 -14.52 19.51
CA MET A 153 -1.04 -15.07 18.66
C MET A 153 -0.88 -14.63 17.21
N ILE A 154 -0.53 -13.35 16.96
CA ILE A 154 -0.23 -12.85 15.61
C ILE A 154 0.93 -13.65 14.99
N LYS A 155 2.03 -13.84 15.71
CA LYS A 155 3.14 -14.65 15.21
C LYS A 155 2.78 -16.12 14.98
N ARG A 156 1.91 -16.66 15.81
CA ARG A 156 1.45 -18.05 15.69
C ARG A 156 0.54 -18.26 14.50
N MET A 157 -0.45 -17.38 14.35
CA MET A 157 -1.52 -17.54 13.34
C MET A 157 -1.20 -16.87 12.00
N GLY A 158 -0.22 -15.95 11.99
CA GLY A 158 0.09 -15.13 10.85
C GLY A 158 -0.88 -13.94 10.70
N ILE A 159 -0.62 -13.15 9.66
CA ILE A 159 -1.46 -12.04 9.22
C ILE A 159 -2.14 -12.49 7.92
N LYS A 160 -3.45 -12.36 7.84
CA LYS A 160 -4.22 -12.70 6.63
C LYS A 160 -3.90 -11.68 5.54
N ALA A 161 -3.68 -12.16 4.31
CA ALA A 161 -3.57 -11.31 3.13
C ALA A 161 -4.88 -10.54 2.89
N THR A 162 -4.76 -9.28 2.57
CA THR A 162 -5.92 -8.42 2.24
C THR A 162 -6.09 -8.28 0.74
N HIS A 163 -5.01 -8.39 -0.03
CA HIS A 163 -4.96 -8.21 -1.48
C HIS A 163 -5.50 -6.85 -1.96
N PHE A 164 -5.50 -5.84 -1.08
CA PHE A 164 -6.08 -4.53 -1.36
C PHE A 164 -5.46 -3.87 -2.60
N TRP A 165 -4.16 -4.07 -2.80
CA TRP A 165 -3.43 -3.52 -3.95
C TRP A 165 -3.90 -4.14 -5.26
N ARG A 166 -3.93 -5.47 -5.32
CA ARG A 166 -4.40 -6.21 -6.50
C ARG A 166 -5.86 -5.87 -6.84
N ASP A 167 -6.71 -5.83 -5.82
CA ASP A 167 -8.13 -5.60 -6.00
C ASP A 167 -8.41 -4.18 -6.48
N ALA A 168 -7.73 -3.16 -5.89
CA ALA A 168 -7.79 -1.78 -6.38
C ALA A 168 -7.27 -1.67 -7.82
N THR A 169 -6.15 -2.32 -8.16
CA THR A 169 -5.60 -2.31 -9.52
C THR A 169 -6.60 -2.88 -10.53
N THR A 170 -7.23 -4.00 -10.20
CA THR A 170 -8.21 -4.64 -11.09
C THR A 170 -9.42 -3.74 -11.35
N GLU A 171 -9.94 -3.10 -10.32
CA GLU A 171 -11.09 -2.19 -10.45
C GLU A 171 -10.72 -0.91 -11.21
N PHE A 172 -9.51 -0.42 -11.02
CA PHE A 172 -9.08 0.87 -11.60
C PHE A 172 -8.58 0.75 -13.03
N SER A 173 -8.15 -0.42 -13.49
CA SER A 173 -7.56 -0.63 -14.83
C SER A 173 -8.47 -0.18 -15.96
N SER A 174 -9.77 -0.51 -15.90
CA SER A 174 -10.75 -0.12 -16.91
C SER A 174 -10.97 1.41 -17.01
N ILE A 175 -10.85 2.10 -15.87
CA ILE A 175 -10.95 3.57 -15.81
C ILE A 175 -9.72 4.18 -16.49
N VAL A 176 -8.53 3.67 -16.18
CA VAL A 176 -7.26 4.12 -16.77
C VAL A 176 -7.29 3.95 -18.29
N GLU A 177 -7.64 2.78 -18.80
CA GLU A 177 -7.70 2.51 -20.24
C GLU A 177 -8.63 3.48 -20.98
N LYS A 178 -9.82 3.70 -20.44
CA LYS A 178 -10.81 4.58 -21.06
C LYS A 178 -10.37 6.04 -21.04
N GLU A 179 -9.99 6.56 -19.87
CA GLU A 179 -9.72 7.98 -19.69
C GLU A 179 -8.39 8.41 -20.29
N LEU A 180 -7.36 7.57 -20.17
CA LEU A 180 -6.06 7.84 -20.78
C LEU A 180 -6.15 7.73 -22.30
N GLY A 181 -6.87 6.75 -22.83
CA GLY A 181 -7.11 6.62 -24.27
C GLY A 181 -7.79 7.85 -24.89
N MET A 182 -8.74 8.47 -24.19
CA MET A 182 -9.36 9.72 -24.62
C MET A 182 -8.36 10.89 -24.63
N ALA A 183 -7.53 11.03 -23.59
CA ALA A 183 -6.53 12.09 -23.53
C ALA A 183 -5.49 11.98 -24.64
N VAL A 184 -4.96 10.79 -24.89
CA VAL A 184 -4.04 10.49 -26.00
C VAL A 184 -4.66 10.87 -27.36
N LYS A 185 -5.94 10.48 -27.59
CA LYS A 185 -6.65 10.84 -28.82
C LYS A 185 -6.74 12.34 -29.02
N ILE A 186 -7.02 13.11 -27.97
CA ILE A 186 -7.10 14.57 -28.02
C ILE A 186 -5.73 15.18 -28.35
N ASP A 187 -4.66 14.71 -27.70
CA ASP A 187 -3.31 15.19 -27.97
C ASP A 187 -2.88 14.92 -29.42
N ILE A 188 -3.19 13.74 -29.97
CA ILE A 188 -2.96 13.41 -31.37
C ILE A 188 -3.69 14.41 -32.29
N ILE A 189 -4.98 14.64 -32.07
CA ILE A 189 -5.77 15.57 -32.90
C ILE A 189 -5.19 16.99 -32.85
N ASN A 190 -4.74 17.45 -31.68
CA ASN A 190 -4.20 18.79 -31.51
C ASN A 190 -2.83 18.99 -32.14
N ASN A 191 -1.99 17.95 -32.17
CA ASN A 191 -0.66 18.02 -32.78
C ASN A 191 -0.67 17.83 -34.32
N PHE A 192 -1.76 17.33 -34.92
CA PHE A 192 -1.88 17.13 -36.34
C PHE A 192 -2.86 18.11 -37.03
N LYS A 193 -3.26 19.18 -36.37
CA LYS A 193 -3.98 20.33 -36.97
C LYS A 193 -3.01 21.40 -37.46
#